data_8a48c2b3b3d1ded8ab929325a52c32cf
#
_entry.id   8a48c2b3b3d1ded8ab929325a52c32cf
#
_cell.length_a   1.000
_cell.length_b   1.000
_cell.length_c   1.000
_cell.angle_alpha   90.00
_cell.angle_beta   90.00
_cell.angle_gamma   90.00
#
_symmetry.space_group_name_H-M   'P 1'
#
loop_
_entity.id
_entity.type
_entity.pdbx_description
1 polymer ?
#
loop_
_entity_poly.entity_id
_entity_poly.type
_entity_poly.pdbx_seq_one_letter_code
_entity_poly.pdbx_strand_id
1 'polypeptide(L)'
;MAVCAHLSQTESLCDWNRCHKSFIVGIKAVLISERVLFGWFQALMPKEERFFVLFNRHAALLIGGAEALKAVLAGGDALAQNCARVVQYENQADQVTLEVIQAVRRTFITPFERGDITDLITLMDDAVDQMRQTVKAIGLFELHEFDPLMRELGDIILQSAQKTAEVIGLLGTMKKEAERLHSLTQEIRQLEEHSDELHDQGLKTILQTNGRSDPMAFIIGSAMYEHLEKVVDRFENVANRVSDILIEHL
;
A
#
# COMPACT_ATOMS: atom_id res chain seq x y z
N MET A 1 -35.38 -65.68 -24.07
CA MET A 1 -36.38 -64.60 -24.34
C MET A 1 -35.75 -63.32 -23.91
N ALA A 2 -35.26 -62.59 -24.84
CA ALA A 2 -35.75 -61.39 -25.53
C ALA A 2 -35.56 -60.15 -24.62
N VAL A 3 -35.05 -58.98 -24.96
CA VAL A 3 -34.73 -58.36 -26.24
C VAL A 3 -33.82 -57.13 -25.92
N CYS A 4 -32.95 -56.79 -26.87
CA CYS A 4 -32.12 -55.55 -26.94
C CYS A 4 -32.86 -54.26 -26.65
N ALA A 5 -32.10 -53.28 -26.12
CA ALA A 5 -32.14 -51.91 -26.66
C ALA A 5 -30.79 -51.19 -26.43
N HIS A 6 -30.07 -50.99 -27.50
CA HIS A 6 -29.08 -49.94 -27.68
C HIS A 6 -29.69 -48.57 -27.54
N LEU A 7 -29.08 -47.65 -26.79
CA LEU A 7 -29.15 -46.23 -27.09
C LEU A 7 -27.78 -45.58 -26.86
N SER A 8 -27.35 -44.96 -27.91
CA SER A 8 -26.10 -44.24 -28.17
C SER A 8 -25.80 -43.13 -27.19
N GLN A 9 -24.58 -43.16 -26.64
CA GLN A 9 -23.92 -41.98 -26.05
C GLN A 9 -23.11 -41.27 -27.13
N THR A 10 -23.69 -40.27 -27.74
CA THR A 10 -22.95 -39.24 -28.47
C THR A 10 -23.82 -37.99 -28.50
N GLU A 11 -23.64 -37.09 -27.53
CA GLU A 11 -23.97 -35.65 -27.62
C GLU A 11 -23.79 -35.00 -26.24
N SER A 12 -22.64 -34.42 -25.94
CA SER A 12 -22.52 -33.28 -25.01
C SER A 12 -21.08 -32.78 -24.81
N LEU A 13 -20.22 -32.85 -25.85
CA LEU A 13 -18.85 -32.28 -25.77
C LEU A 13 -18.68 -30.97 -26.54
N CYS A 14 -19.75 -30.38 -27.07
CA CYS A 14 -19.65 -29.23 -27.97
C CYS A 14 -19.98 -27.86 -27.33
N ASP A 15 -20.53 -27.81 -26.11
CA ASP A 15 -21.04 -26.55 -25.55
C ASP A 15 -20.09 -25.87 -24.54
N TRP A 16 -19.17 -26.61 -23.96
CA TRP A 16 -18.29 -26.05 -22.91
C TRP A 16 -17.24 -25.05 -23.46
N ASN A 17 -16.70 -25.31 -24.65
CA ASN A 17 -15.73 -24.44 -25.30
C ASN A 17 -16.33 -23.15 -25.90
N ARG A 18 -17.61 -23.15 -26.23
CA ARG A 18 -18.31 -21.97 -26.76
C ARG A 18 -18.70 -21.01 -25.63
N CYS A 19 -19.11 -21.52 -24.47
CA CYS A 19 -19.46 -20.72 -23.28
C CYS A 19 -18.22 -20.04 -22.67
N HIS A 20 -17.06 -20.75 -22.62
CA HIS A 20 -15.82 -20.20 -22.07
C HIS A 20 -15.22 -19.09 -22.94
N LYS A 21 -15.32 -19.19 -24.27
CA LYS A 21 -14.85 -18.11 -25.18
C LYS A 21 -15.73 -16.86 -25.09
N SER A 22 -17.04 -17.00 -24.94
CA SER A 22 -17.95 -15.85 -24.81
C SER A 22 -17.75 -15.12 -23.49
N PHE A 23 -17.45 -15.84 -22.39
CA PHE A 23 -17.19 -15.25 -21.07
C PHE A 23 -15.86 -14.48 -21.02
N ILE A 24 -14.80 -15.02 -21.65
CA ILE A 24 -13.48 -14.36 -21.72
C ILE A 24 -13.52 -13.13 -22.64
N VAL A 25 -14.30 -13.14 -23.70
CA VAL A 25 -14.49 -11.98 -24.60
C VAL A 25 -15.28 -10.87 -23.87
N GLY A 26 -16.30 -11.24 -23.08
CA GLY A 26 -17.07 -10.29 -22.27
C GLY A 26 -16.21 -9.57 -21.21
N ILE A 27 -15.36 -10.30 -20.48
CA ILE A 27 -14.45 -9.73 -19.46
C ILE A 27 -13.39 -8.82 -20.11
N LYS A 28 -12.82 -9.22 -21.25
CA LYS A 28 -11.87 -8.37 -21.98
C LYS A 28 -12.52 -7.10 -22.53
N ALA A 29 -13.76 -7.17 -22.99
CA ALA A 29 -14.50 -6.00 -23.49
C ALA A 29 -14.83 -5.01 -22.39
N VAL A 30 -15.20 -5.47 -21.18
CA VAL A 30 -15.46 -4.63 -20.02
C VAL A 30 -14.16 -3.95 -19.52
N LEU A 31 -13.06 -4.69 -19.43
CA LEU A 31 -11.75 -4.14 -19.02
C LEU A 31 -11.17 -3.15 -20.05
N ILE A 32 -11.44 -3.33 -21.34
CA ILE A 32 -11.03 -2.40 -22.39
C ILE A 32 -11.92 -1.14 -22.37
N SER A 33 -13.22 -1.29 -22.07
CA SER A 33 -14.14 -0.16 -21.93
C SER A 33 -13.78 0.74 -20.75
N GLU A 34 -13.44 0.18 -19.59
CA GLU A 34 -13.00 0.98 -18.43
C GLU A 34 -11.69 1.73 -18.69
N ARG A 35 -10.69 1.09 -19.33
CA ARG A 35 -9.43 1.76 -19.67
C ARG A 35 -9.59 2.87 -20.71
N VAL A 36 -10.46 2.69 -21.67
CA VAL A 36 -10.72 3.69 -22.72
C VAL A 36 -11.54 4.85 -22.16
N LEU A 37 -12.56 4.59 -21.34
CA LEU A 37 -13.34 5.62 -20.65
C LEU A 37 -12.47 6.42 -19.67
N PHE A 38 -11.61 5.77 -18.90
CA PHE A 38 -10.69 6.43 -17.98
C PHE A 38 -9.66 7.30 -18.71
N GLY A 39 -9.11 6.83 -19.84
CA GLY A 39 -8.18 7.59 -20.67
C GLY A 39 -8.82 8.84 -21.30
N TRP A 40 -10.07 8.77 -21.72
CA TRP A 40 -10.81 9.90 -22.28
C TRP A 40 -11.18 10.92 -21.19
N PHE A 41 -11.59 10.47 -20.00
CA PHE A 41 -11.87 11.34 -18.85
C PHE A 41 -10.61 12.10 -18.39
N GLN A 42 -9.45 11.44 -18.36
CA GLN A 42 -8.16 12.05 -18.02
C GLN A 42 -7.73 13.13 -19.04
N ALA A 43 -8.14 13.01 -20.30
CA ALA A 43 -7.85 14.02 -21.33
C ALA A 43 -8.71 15.28 -21.22
N LEU A 44 -9.86 15.22 -20.55
CA LEU A 44 -10.80 16.32 -20.34
C LEU A 44 -10.60 17.04 -19.00
N MET A 45 -9.93 16.41 -18.01
CA MET A 45 -9.68 17.03 -16.72
C MET A 45 -8.66 18.19 -16.84
N PRO A 46 -8.83 19.28 -16.07
CA PRO A 46 -7.79 20.27 -15.90
C PRO A 46 -6.47 19.57 -15.54
N LYS A 47 -5.37 20.01 -16.14
CA LYS A 47 -4.07 19.32 -15.97
C LYS A 47 -3.62 19.27 -14.51
N GLU A 48 -4.06 20.21 -13.69
CA GLU A 48 -3.80 20.27 -12.26
C GLU A 48 -4.53 19.16 -11.48
N GLU A 49 -5.80 18.91 -11.78
CA GLU A 49 -6.60 17.86 -11.10
C GLU A 49 -6.05 16.44 -11.32
N ARG A 50 -5.35 16.21 -12.42
CA ARG A 50 -4.72 14.93 -12.72
C ARG A 50 -3.70 14.50 -11.68
N PHE A 51 -2.95 15.44 -11.10
CA PHE A 51 -1.97 15.13 -10.05
C PHE A 51 -2.66 14.60 -8.79
N PHE A 52 -3.74 15.25 -8.36
CA PHE A 52 -4.50 14.81 -7.19
C PHE A 52 -5.13 13.43 -7.39
N VAL A 53 -5.58 13.10 -8.61
CA VAL A 53 -6.07 11.74 -8.93
C VAL A 53 -4.96 10.70 -8.80
N LEU A 54 -3.75 11.00 -9.26
CA LEU A 54 -2.60 10.09 -9.14
C LEU A 54 -2.16 9.93 -7.69
N PHE A 55 -2.08 11.02 -6.92
CA PHE A 55 -1.78 10.98 -5.49
C PHE A 55 -2.80 10.14 -4.71
N ASN A 56 -4.10 10.35 -4.95
CA ASN A 56 -5.15 9.55 -4.30
C ASN A 56 -5.07 8.06 -4.68
N ARG A 57 -4.71 7.76 -5.95
CA ARG A 57 -4.49 6.38 -6.38
C ARG A 57 -3.32 5.73 -5.66
N HIS A 58 -2.21 6.47 -5.47
CA HIS A 58 -1.06 5.99 -4.70
C HIS A 58 -1.43 5.80 -3.23
N ALA A 59 -2.13 6.75 -2.61
CA ALA A 59 -2.58 6.67 -1.23
C ALA A 59 -3.48 5.45 -0.96
N ALA A 60 -4.35 5.08 -1.91
CA ALA A 60 -5.14 3.84 -1.80
C ALA A 60 -4.25 2.58 -1.82
N LEU A 61 -3.14 2.58 -2.55
CA LEU A 61 -2.17 1.47 -2.57
C LEU A 61 -1.38 1.39 -1.26
N LEU A 62 -1.06 2.53 -0.62
CA LEU A 62 -0.48 2.56 0.73
C LEU A 62 -1.39 1.84 1.75
N ILE A 63 -2.69 2.15 1.75
CA ILE A 63 -3.65 1.47 2.63
C ILE A 63 -3.66 -0.05 2.36
N GLY A 64 -3.75 -0.45 1.08
CA GLY A 64 -3.75 -1.86 0.71
C GLY A 64 -2.47 -2.60 1.13
N GLY A 65 -1.29 -1.94 0.99
CA GLY A 65 0.00 -2.45 1.47
C GLY A 65 0.02 -2.62 3.00
N ALA A 66 -0.47 -1.62 3.74
CA ALA A 66 -0.55 -1.65 5.19
C ALA A 66 -1.52 -2.72 5.71
N GLU A 67 -2.70 -2.88 5.08
CA GLU A 67 -3.63 -3.97 5.39
C GLU A 67 -3.01 -5.35 5.16
N ALA A 68 -2.27 -5.51 4.05
CA ALA A 68 -1.58 -6.75 3.75
C ALA A 68 -0.45 -7.02 4.76
N LEU A 69 0.35 -6.00 5.15
CA LEU A 69 1.40 -6.14 6.16
C LEU A 69 0.83 -6.47 7.54
N LYS A 70 -0.24 -5.82 7.97
CA LYS A 70 -0.97 -6.18 9.20
C LYS A 70 -1.42 -7.64 9.17
N ALA A 71 -1.94 -8.12 8.03
CA ALA A 71 -2.34 -9.51 7.87
C ALA A 71 -1.13 -10.48 7.87
N VAL A 72 0.05 -10.06 7.42
CA VAL A 72 1.32 -10.80 7.58
C VAL A 72 1.64 -10.99 9.05
N LEU A 73 1.57 -9.92 9.85
CA LEU A 73 1.88 -9.94 11.29
C LEU A 73 0.87 -10.75 12.11
N ALA A 74 -0.31 -11.03 11.58
CA ALA A 74 -1.24 -11.97 12.20
C ALA A 74 -0.74 -13.43 12.13
N GLY A 75 0.18 -13.74 11.19
CA GLY A 75 0.75 -15.07 11.00
C GLY A 75 -0.22 -16.06 10.34
N GLY A 76 0.05 -17.36 10.54
CA GLY A 76 -0.82 -18.45 10.06
C GLY A 76 -0.62 -18.82 8.60
N ASP A 77 -1.52 -19.67 8.06
CA ASP A 77 -1.37 -20.32 6.75
C ASP A 77 -1.36 -19.33 5.57
N ALA A 78 -1.93 -18.13 5.75
CA ALA A 78 -2.00 -17.08 4.72
C ALA A 78 -0.76 -16.17 4.66
N LEU A 79 0.27 -16.40 5.50
CA LEU A 79 1.45 -15.53 5.62
C LEU A 79 2.12 -15.29 4.27
N ALA A 80 2.47 -16.34 3.53
CA ALA A 80 3.13 -16.22 2.23
C ALA A 80 2.26 -15.49 1.20
N GLN A 81 0.94 -15.70 1.21
CA GLN A 81 0.00 -15.00 0.34
C GLN A 81 -0.06 -13.50 0.68
N ASN A 82 -0.10 -13.15 1.97
CA ASN A 82 -0.13 -11.77 2.41
C ASN A 82 1.20 -11.04 2.11
N CYS A 83 2.36 -11.70 2.27
CA CYS A 83 3.64 -11.16 1.81
C CYS A 83 3.62 -10.85 0.30
N ALA A 84 3.09 -11.76 -0.52
CA ALA A 84 2.97 -11.53 -1.96
C ALA A 84 2.04 -10.35 -2.29
N ARG A 85 0.99 -10.12 -1.49
CA ARG A 85 0.10 -8.94 -1.64
C ARG A 85 0.83 -7.63 -1.37
N VAL A 86 1.68 -7.56 -0.33
CA VAL A 86 2.50 -6.36 -0.07
C VAL A 86 3.38 -6.05 -1.29
N VAL A 87 4.09 -7.04 -1.82
CA VAL A 87 4.91 -6.88 -3.04
C VAL A 87 4.06 -6.44 -4.25
N GLN A 88 2.84 -6.95 -4.38
CA GLN A 88 1.94 -6.53 -5.46
C GLN A 88 1.52 -5.06 -5.33
N TYR A 89 1.22 -4.58 -4.12
CA TYR A 89 0.86 -3.18 -3.87
C TYR A 89 2.02 -2.25 -4.16
N GLU A 90 3.23 -2.59 -3.73
CA GLU A 90 4.43 -1.82 -4.01
C GLU A 90 4.68 -1.72 -5.54
N ASN A 91 4.67 -2.81 -6.28
CA ASN A 91 4.83 -2.76 -7.74
C ASN A 91 3.76 -1.90 -8.44
N GLN A 92 2.55 -1.81 -7.89
CA GLN A 92 1.51 -0.91 -8.40
C GLN A 92 1.76 0.55 -8.03
N ALA A 93 2.27 0.82 -6.82
CA ALA A 93 2.65 2.15 -6.35
C ALA A 93 3.80 2.72 -7.19
N ASP A 94 4.86 1.94 -7.44
CA ASP A 94 5.94 2.26 -8.37
C ASP A 94 5.44 2.77 -9.73
N GLN A 95 4.43 2.10 -10.30
CA GLN A 95 3.85 2.52 -11.57
C GLN A 95 3.18 3.89 -11.47
N VAL A 96 2.48 4.16 -10.37
CA VAL A 96 1.84 5.47 -10.13
C VAL A 96 2.90 6.55 -9.94
N THR A 97 3.95 6.27 -9.19
CA THR A 97 5.10 7.16 -8.97
C THR A 97 5.75 7.56 -10.30
N LEU A 98 6.00 6.60 -11.18
CA LEU A 98 6.51 6.86 -12.53
C LEU A 98 5.54 7.72 -13.36
N GLU A 99 4.21 7.48 -13.26
CA GLU A 99 3.20 8.29 -13.94
C GLU A 99 3.21 9.74 -13.46
N VAL A 100 3.35 9.99 -12.14
CA VAL A 100 3.47 11.34 -11.56
C VAL A 100 4.72 12.05 -12.07
N ILE A 101 5.89 11.41 -11.99
CA ILE A 101 7.17 11.96 -12.46
C ILE A 101 7.10 12.31 -13.96
N GLN A 102 6.49 11.46 -14.78
CA GLN A 102 6.30 11.73 -16.19
C GLN A 102 5.31 12.90 -16.41
N ALA A 103 4.25 13.00 -15.61
CA ALA A 103 3.29 14.10 -15.69
C ALA A 103 3.95 15.43 -15.35
N VAL A 104 4.80 15.49 -14.30
CA VAL A 104 5.59 16.69 -13.95
C VAL A 104 6.45 17.17 -15.13
N ARG A 105 7.14 16.25 -15.82
CA ARG A 105 8.00 16.58 -16.98
C ARG A 105 7.23 17.09 -18.19
N ARG A 106 5.98 16.67 -18.38
CA ARG A 106 5.16 16.97 -19.56
C ARG A 106 4.17 18.13 -19.36
N THR A 107 3.94 18.55 -18.11
CA THR A 107 2.94 19.56 -17.78
C THR A 107 3.63 20.90 -17.54
N PHE A 108 3.11 21.96 -18.18
CA PHE A 108 3.65 23.31 -18.04
C PHE A 108 3.19 23.99 -16.74
N ILE A 109 1.93 23.78 -16.36
CA ILE A 109 1.32 24.33 -15.14
C ILE A 109 1.07 23.16 -14.17
N THR A 110 1.57 23.26 -12.94
CA THR A 110 1.42 22.28 -11.87
C THR A 110 0.68 22.91 -10.68
N PRO A 111 -0.03 22.13 -9.84
CA PRO A 111 -0.82 22.66 -8.72
C PRO A 111 0.02 23.33 -7.63
N PHE A 112 1.26 22.88 -7.43
CA PHE A 112 2.28 23.47 -6.57
C PHE A 112 3.67 23.24 -7.20
N GLU A 113 4.75 23.58 -6.52
CA GLU A 113 6.09 23.47 -7.10
C GLU A 113 6.41 22.05 -7.57
N ARG A 114 7.13 21.94 -8.68
CA ARG A 114 7.47 20.63 -9.27
C ARG A 114 8.35 19.79 -8.34
N GLY A 115 9.19 20.48 -7.55
CA GLY A 115 10.00 19.87 -6.49
C GLY A 115 9.11 19.16 -5.49
N ASP A 116 8.12 19.87 -4.94
CA ASP A 116 7.20 19.37 -3.94
C ASP A 116 6.40 18.16 -4.42
N ILE A 117 5.91 18.22 -5.66
CA ILE A 117 5.19 17.09 -6.27
C ILE A 117 6.08 15.86 -6.34
N THR A 118 7.34 16.05 -6.77
CA THR A 118 8.30 14.93 -6.91
C THR A 118 8.68 14.39 -5.55
N ASP A 119 8.98 15.26 -4.59
CA ASP A 119 9.37 14.87 -3.24
C ASP A 119 8.23 14.15 -2.53
N LEU A 120 7.01 14.70 -2.61
CA LEU A 120 5.83 14.09 -1.97
C LEU A 120 5.55 12.68 -2.50
N ILE A 121 5.56 12.49 -3.84
CA ILE A 121 5.30 11.15 -4.39
C ILE A 121 6.43 10.18 -4.05
N THR A 122 7.68 10.64 -4.00
CA THR A 122 8.84 9.81 -3.61
C THR A 122 8.72 9.38 -2.14
N LEU A 123 8.37 10.28 -1.22
CA LEU A 123 8.17 9.93 0.18
C LEU A 123 6.99 8.96 0.39
N MET A 124 5.92 9.12 -0.39
CA MET A 124 4.82 8.16 -0.39
C MET A 124 5.25 6.77 -0.89
N ASP A 125 6.11 6.73 -1.89
CA ASP A 125 6.67 5.50 -2.46
C ASP A 125 7.62 4.82 -1.47
N ASP A 126 8.48 5.58 -0.79
CA ASP A 126 9.38 5.09 0.27
C ASP A 126 8.62 4.34 1.38
N ALA A 127 7.38 4.75 1.69
CA ALA A 127 6.58 4.08 2.72
C ALA A 127 6.15 2.67 2.30
N VAL A 128 5.69 2.48 1.07
CA VAL A 128 5.31 1.15 0.58
C VAL A 128 6.53 0.28 0.28
N ASP A 129 7.64 0.88 -0.17
CA ASP A 129 8.91 0.17 -0.36
C ASP A 129 9.45 -0.35 0.98
N GLN A 130 9.34 0.44 2.06
CA GLN A 130 9.71 -0.03 3.40
C GLN A 130 8.84 -1.20 3.86
N MET A 131 7.52 -1.23 3.55
CA MET A 131 6.68 -2.40 3.81
C MET A 131 7.16 -3.63 3.04
N ARG A 132 7.55 -3.47 1.77
CA ARG A 132 8.16 -4.55 0.98
C ARG A 132 9.47 -5.03 1.57
N GLN A 133 10.35 -4.14 2.03
CA GLN A 133 11.59 -4.52 2.70
C GLN A 133 11.31 -5.31 3.98
N THR A 134 10.27 -4.95 4.73
CA THR A 134 9.83 -5.68 5.93
C THR A 134 9.41 -7.12 5.59
N VAL A 135 8.57 -7.33 4.58
CA VAL A 135 8.17 -8.71 4.20
C VAL A 135 9.32 -9.51 3.59
N LYS A 136 10.29 -8.84 2.94
CA LYS A 136 11.52 -9.47 2.47
C LYS A 136 12.39 -9.95 3.64
N ALA A 137 12.50 -9.16 4.72
CA ALA A 137 13.21 -9.56 5.94
C ALA A 137 12.51 -10.74 6.64
N ILE A 138 11.17 -10.74 6.72
CA ILE A 138 10.36 -11.85 7.22
C ILE A 138 10.69 -13.15 6.47
N GLY A 139 10.72 -13.10 5.13
CA GLY A 139 11.08 -14.26 4.31
C GLY A 139 12.54 -14.69 4.47
N LEU A 140 13.49 -13.74 4.60
CA LEU A 140 14.91 -14.03 4.79
C LEU A 140 15.19 -14.71 6.13
N PHE A 141 14.51 -14.28 7.19
CA PHE A 141 14.64 -14.83 8.53
C PHE A 141 13.72 -16.03 8.81
N GLU A 142 12.92 -16.44 7.81
CA GLU A 142 11.95 -17.55 7.91
C GLU A 142 10.99 -17.40 9.11
N LEU A 143 10.53 -16.17 9.37
CA LEU A 143 9.63 -15.87 10.48
C LEU A 143 8.19 -16.29 10.17
N HIS A 144 7.56 -16.96 11.12
CA HIS A 144 6.17 -17.44 11.01
C HIS A 144 5.27 -16.91 12.13
N GLU A 145 5.87 -16.44 13.23
CA GLU A 145 5.16 -15.95 14.40
C GLU A 145 5.68 -14.56 14.77
N PHE A 146 4.76 -13.71 15.21
CA PHE A 146 5.04 -12.34 15.61
C PHE A 146 4.46 -12.10 17.01
N ASP A 147 5.20 -11.39 17.84
CA ASP A 147 4.76 -11.07 19.18
C ASP A 147 3.64 -10.00 19.19
N PRO A 148 2.96 -9.78 20.35
CA PRO A 148 1.86 -8.84 20.43
C PRO A 148 2.24 -7.38 20.07
N LEU A 149 3.45 -6.92 20.43
CA LEU A 149 3.89 -5.54 20.17
C LEU A 149 4.14 -5.33 18.66
N MET A 150 4.71 -6.35 17.96
CA MET A 150 4.84 -6.30 16.50
C MET A 150 3.48 -6.22 15.80
N ARG A 151 2.45 -6.90 16.34
CA ARG A 151 1.08 -6.81 15.80
C ARG A 151 0.47 -5.44 16.05
N GLU A 152 0.73 -4.84 17.21
CA GLU A 152 0.30 -3.48 17.54
C GLU A 152 0.96 -2.44 16.62
N LEU A 153 2.26 -2.59 16.31
CA LEU A 153 2.93 -1.79 15.27
C LEU A 153 2.24 -1.94 13.92
N GLY A 154 1.77 -3.15 13.56
CA GLY A 154 0.96 -3.36 12.35
C GLY A 154 -0.36 -2.59 12.34
N ASP A 155 -1.00 -2.43 13.51
CA ASP A 155 -2.20 -1.61 13.66
C ASP A 155 -1.89 -0.11 13.50
N ILE A 156 -0.77 0.36 14.06
CA ILE A 156 -0.30 1.74 13.91
C ILE A 156 0.05 2.04 12.44
N ILE A 157 0.76 1.14 11.76
CA ILE A 157 1.08 1.28 10.32
C ILE A 157 -0.20 1.46 9.49
N LEU A 158 -1.24 0.68 9.74
CA LEU A 158 -2.51 0.82 9.04
C LEU A 158 -3.20 2.16 9.36
N GLN A 159 -3.19 2.60 10.62
CA GLN A 159 -3.76 3.90 11.01
C GLN A 159 -2.99 5.06 10.34
N SER A 160 -1.65 4.99 10.30
CA SER A 160 -0.81 5.99 9.63
C SER A 160 -1.09 6.06 8.13
N ALA A 161 -1.25 4.91 7.45
CA ALA A 161 -1.62 4.85 6.05
C ALA A 161 -3.00 5.47 5.78
N GLN A 162 -4.00 5.20 6.63
CA GLN A 162 -5.35 5.76 6.51
C GLN A 162 -5.35 7.28 6.68
N LYS A 163 -4.64 7.80 7.71
CA LYS A 163 -4.52 9.25 7.93
C LYS A 163 -3.74 9.94 6.83
N THR A 164 -2.68 9.33 6.34
CA THR A 164 -1.95 9.83 5.17
C THR A 164 -2.85 9.92 3.94
N ALA A 165 -3.68 8.91 3.69
CA ALA A 165 -4.62 8.96 2.57
C ALA A 165 -5.68 10.07 2.74
N GLU A 166 -6.13 10.35 3.96
CA GLU A 166 -7.02 11.48 4.24
C GLU A 166 -6.32 12.82 3.97
N VAL A 167 -5.08 12.99 4.43
CA VAL A 167 -4.24 14.16 4.16
C VAL A 167 -4.09 14.39 2.65
N ILE A 168 -3.71 13.36 1.91
CA ILE A 168 -3.54 13.43 0.45
C ILE A 168 -4.85 13.81 -0.26
N GLY A 169 -5.98 13.27 0.21
CA GLY A 169 -7.31 13.58 -0.34
C GLY A 169 -7.70 15.06 -0.20
N LEU A 170 -7.18 15.76 0.81
CA LEU A 170 -7.48 17.17 1.08
C LEU A 170 -6.54 18.15 0.36
N LEU A 171 -5.43 17.70 -0.24
CA LEU A 171 -4.45 18.58 -0.90
C LEU A 171 -5.05 19.46 -1.99
N GLY A 172 -6.03 18.96 -2.75
CA GLY A 172 -6.71 19.74 -3.79
C GLY A 172 -7.54 20.92 -3.25
N THR A 173 -7.83 20.92 -1.95
CA THR A 173 -8.62 21.96 -1.25
C THR A 173 -7.88 22.56 -0.06
N MET A 174 -6.54 22.47 -0.04
CA MET A 174 -5.68 22.80 1.12
C MET A 174 -5.99 24.15 1.76
N LYS A 175 -6.30 25.19 0.97
CA LYS A 175 -6.63 26.53 1.51
C LYS A 175 -7.90 26.57 2.36
N LYS A 176 -8.85 25.66 2.12
CA LYS A 176 -10.09 25.56 2.91
C LYS A 176 -9.94 24.59 4.07
N GLU A 177 -9.10 23.59 3.92
CA GLU A 177 -8.93 22.46 4.84
C GLU A 177 -7.64 22.54 5.66
N ALA A 178 -7.02 23.73 5.73
CA ALA A 178 -5.71 23.92 6.37
C ALA A 178 -5.69 23.46 7.84
N GLU A 179 -6.72 23.79 8.63
CA GLU A 179 -6.81 23.35 10.02
C GLU A 179 -6.95 21.82 10.15
N ARG A 180 -7.74 21.22 9.25
CA ARG A 180 -7.91 19.75 9.21
C ARG A 180 -6.62 19.05 8.80
N LEU A 181 -5.93 19.57 7.79
CA LEU A 181 -4.64 19.05 7.35
C LEU A 181 -3.60 19.13 8.47
N HIS A 182 -3.54 20.28 9.18
CA HIS A 182 -2.65 20.43 10.33
C HIS A 182 -2.97 19.41 11.45
N SER A 183 -4.27 19.22 11.77
CA SER A 183 -4.66 18.21 12.78
C SER A 183 -4.23 16.81 12.38
N LEU A 184 -4.46 16.42 11.12
CA LEU A 184 -4.11 15.07 10.63
C LEU A 184 -2.60 14.82 10.62
N THR A 185 -1.80 15.82 10.22
CA THR A 185 -0.33 15.69 10.27
C THR A 185 0.18 15.56 11.69
N GLN A 186 -0.44 16.22 12.67
CA GLN A 186 -0.14 16.04 14.09
C GLN A 186 -0.54 14.63 14.59
N GLU A 187 -1.69 14.12 14.15
CA GLU A 187 -2.12 12.77 14.51
C GLU A 187 -1.15 11.69 13.96
N ILE A 188 -0.56 11.89 12.76
CA ILE A 188 0.45 10.99 12.21
C ILE A 188 1.73 11.02 13.06
N ARG A 189 2.19 12.20 13.51
CA ARG A 189 3.35 12.32 14.42
C ARG A 189 3.11 11.63 15.77
N GLN A 190 1.90 11.74 16.33
CA GLN A 190 1.56 11.02 17.56
C GLN A 190 1.58 9.49 17.38
N LEU A 191 1.23 8.99 16.18
CA LEU A 191 1.35 7.57 15.86
C LEU A 191 2.81 7.14 15.76
N GLU A 192 3.68 8.00 15.23
CA GLU A 192 5.12 7.75 15.17
C GLU A 192 5.73 7.75 16.59
N GLU A 193 5.47 8.76 17.44
CA GLU A 193 5.92 8.78 18.83
C GLU A 193 5.50 7.50 19.58
N HIS A 194 4.27 7.03 19.36
CA HIS A 194 3.79 5.79 19.96
C HIS A 194 4.47 4.54 19.37
N SER A 195 4.79 4.55 18.10
CA SER A 195 5.57 3.49 17.42
C SER A 195 6.97 3.35 18.04
N ASP A 196 7.64 4.47 18.32
CA ASP A 196 8.95 4.52 18.98
C ASP A 196 8.89 3.91 20.39
N GLU A 197 7.86 4.26 21.17
CA GLU A 197 7.66 3.67 22.49
C GLU A 197 7.51 2.13 22.43
N LEU A 198 6.74 1.62 21.46
CA LEU A 198 6.56 0.18 21.25
C LEU A 198 7.84 -0.51 20.77
N HIS A 199 8.59 0.13 19.89
CA HIS A 199 9.90 -0.33 19.43
C HIS A 199 10.86 -0.50 20.63
N ASP A 200 11.03 0.53 21.47
CA ASP A 200 11.89 0.49 22.64
C ASP A 200 11.45 -0.57 23.66
N GLN A 201 10.13 -0.69 23.89
CA GLN A 201 9.57 -1.73 24.75
C GLN A 201 9.83 -3.13 24.19
N GLY A 202 9.68 -3.30 22.87
CA GLY A 202 9.96 -4.54 22.18
C GLY A 202 11.43 -4.95 22.32
N LEU A 203 12.36 -4.05 22.03
CA LEU A 203 13.81 -4.29 22.19
C LEU A 203 14.16 -4.69 23.62
N LYS A 204 13.61 -4.01 24.62
CA LYS A 204 13.82 -4.34 26.01
C LYS A 204 13.28 -5.73 26.36
N THR A 205 12.12 -6.09 25.87
CA THR A 205 11.47 -7.38 26.11
C THR A 205 12.29 -8.51 25.52
N ILE A 206 12.68 -8.42 24.23
CA ILE A 206 13.48 -9.46 23.58
C ILE A 206 14.90 -9.57 24.16
N LEU A 207 15.49 -8.47 24.63
CA LEU A 207 16.77 -8.49 25.31
C LEU A 207 16.68 -9.27 26.64
N GLN A 208 15.61 -9.07 27.40
CA GLN A 208 15.40 -9.75 28.69
C GLN A 208 15.10 -11.23 28.53
N THR A 209 14.33 -11.60 27.51
CA THR A 209 13.92 -12.99 27.25
C THR A 209 14.99 -13.79 26.51
N ASN A 210 15.58 -13.25 25.48
CA ASN A 210 16.42 -13.97 24.53
C ASN A 210 17.89 -13.54 24.54
N GLY A 211 18.21 -12.32 24.97
CA GLY A 211 19.51 -11.71 24.76
C GLY A 211 20.73 -12.49 25.25
N ARG A 212 20.57 -13.34 26.28
CA ARG A 212 21.64 -14.22 26.78
C ARG A 212 21.51 -15.67 26.38
N SER A 213 20.28 -16.16 26.20
CA SER A 213 19.98 -17.57 25.91
C SER A 213 19.99 -17.85 24.41
N ASP A 214 19.53 -16.90 23.59
CA ASP A 214 19.47 -16.97 22.14
C ASP A 214 19.78 -15.63 21.50
N PRO A 215 21.07 -15.28 21.34
CA PRO A 215 21.48 -14.01 20.73
C PRO A 215 21.00 -13.84 19.28
N MET A 216 20.76 -14.93 18.55
CA MET A 216 20.27 -14.87 17.18
C MET A 216 18.80 -14.44 17.16
N ALA A 217 17.96 -14.99 18.04
CA ALA A 217 16.57 -14.53 18.18
C ALA A 217 16.48 -13.05 18.59
N PHE A 218 17.42 -12.58 19.43
CA PHE A 218 17.52 -11.16 19.76
C PHE A 218 17.87 -10.30 18.53
N ILE A 219 18.87 -10.70 17.74
CA ILE A 219 19.28 -9.94 16.53
C ILE A 219 18.14 -9.87 15.51
N ILE A 220 17.49 -11.01 15.24
CA ILE A 220 16.37 -11.09 14.29
C ILE A 220 15.18 -10.25 14.78
N GLY A 221 14.82 -10.40 16.07
CA GLY A 221 13.72 -9.61 16.67
C GLY A 221 13.99 -8.12 16.62
N SER A 222 15.22 -7.69 16.94
CA SER A 222 15.62 -6.27 16.85
C SER A 222 15.49 -5.73 15.43
N ALA A 223 15.96 -6.48 14.43
CA ALA A 223 15.83 -6.11 13.04
C ALA A 223 14.35 -5.99 12.60
N MET A 224 13.48 -6.86 13.12
CA MET A 224 12.05 -6.78 12.79
C MET A 224 11.38 -5.55 13.41
N TYR A 225 11.67 -5.24 14.67
CA TYR A 225 11.17 -4.00 15.30
C TYR A 225 11.61 -2.75 14.53
N GLU A 226 12.90 -2.69 14.16
CA GLU A 226 13.44 -1.59 13.35
C GLU A 226 12.78 -1.48 11.97
N HIS A 227 12.47 -2.62 11.31
CA HIS A 227 11.76 -2.61 10.04
C HIS A 227 10.33 -2.09 10.16
N LEU A 228 9.62 -2.42 11.25
CA LEU A 228 8.23 -2.00 11.47
C LEU A 228 8.14 -0.52 11.86
N GLU A 229 9.00 -0.05 12.77
CA GLU A 229 9.10 1.35 13.16
C GLU A 229 9.40 2.23 11.94
N LYS A 230 10.38 1.86 11.10
CA LYS A 230 10.72 2.58 9.88
C LYS A 230 9.55 2.75 8.89
N VAL A 231 8.56 1.86 8.89
CA VAL A 231 7.36 2.07 8.06
C VAL A 231 6.56 3.26 8.58
N VAL A 232 6.44 3.42 9.90
CA VAL A 232 5.71 4.54 10.52
C VAL A 232 6.48 5.85 10.32
N ASP A 233 7.81 5.84 10.49
CA ASP A 233 8.71 6.96 10.21
C ASP A 233 8.53 7.47 8.75
N ARG A 234 8.36 6.57 7.76
CA ARG A 234 8.08 6.99 6.39
C ARG A 234 6.75 7.74 6.25
N PHE A 235 5.72 7.38 6.99
CA PHE A 235 4.46 8.13 7.01
C PHE A 235 4.60 9.49 7.68
N GLU A 236 5.40 9.61 8.74
CA GLU A 236 5.74 10.90 9.36
C GLU A 236 6.46 11.81 8.36
N ASN A 237 7.41 11.28 7.58
CA ASN A 237 8.10 12.05 6.54
C ASN A 237 7.13 12.62 5.49
N VAL A 238 6.09 11.85 5.09
CA VAL A 238 5.01 12.35 4.22
C VAL A 238 4.24 13.50 4.90
N ALA A 239 3.88 13.34 6.19
CA ALA A 239 3.16 14.36 6.95
C ALA A 239 3.98 15.65 7.10
N ASN A 240 5.29 15.53 7.33
CA ASN A 240 6.21 16.65 7.41
C ASN A 240 6.27 17.40 6.07
N ARG A 241 6.38 16.68 4.94
CA ARG A 241 6.39 17.31 3.62
C ARG A 241 5.08 18.03 3.29
N VAL A 242 3.95 17.45 3.67
CA VAL A 242 2.65 18.14 3.50
C VAL A 242 2.58 19.41 4.35
N SER A 243 3.12 19.38 5.58
CA SER A 243 3.19 20.56 6.43
C SER A 243 4.03 21.68 5.80
N ASP A 244 5.17 21.34 5.15
CA ASP A 244 6.01 22.29 4.43
C ASP A 244 5.24 22.93 3.26
N ILE A 245 4.59 22.11 2.43
CA ILE A 245 3.75 22.58 1.31
C ILE A 245 2.64 23.53 1.82
N LEU A 246 2.02 23.23 2.95
CA LEU A 246 1.00 24.09 3.54
C LEU A 246 1.56 25.47 3.94
N ILE A 247 2.74 25.51 4.56
CA ILE A 247 3.39 26.77 4.98
C ILE A 247 3.75 27.64 3.77
N GLU A 248 4.15 27.04 2.66
CA GLU A 248 4.52 27.77 1.45
C GLU A 248 3.33 28.33 0.67
N HIS A 249 2.13 27.75 0.83
CA HIS A 249 0.96 28.05 0.02
C HIS A 249 -0.21 28.74 0.78
N LEU A 250 -0.09 28.94 2.10
CA LEU A 250 -1.05 29.65 2.95
C LEU A 250 -0.57 31.05 3.30
#